data_79f57f3de45a85eaa1cd3be68ceacd48
#
_entry.id   79f57f3de45a85eaa1cd3be68ceacd48
#
_cell.length_a   1.000
_cell.length_b   1.000
_cell.length_c   1.000
_cell.angle_alpha   90.00
_cell.angle_beta   90.00
_cell.angle_gamma   90.00
#
_symmetry.space_group_name_H-M   'P 1'
#
loop_
_entity.id
_entity.type
_entity.pdbx_description
1 polymer ?
#
loop_
_entity_poly.entity_id
_entity_poly.type
_entity_poly.pdbx_seq_one_letter_code
_entity_poly.pdbx_strand_id
1 'polypeptide(L)'
;MKLLPILAAALVLAAPVSLLAQHSHKPGTAAHPHQAAGETHAHKSPHGGIVRTAGKYHVELVPQAGQVLVYLLDANENVLPPNRATGTAMLLSTAGKTTTVKLTPTGDHFVATVPAGTTLRTAIVSLKANGSSLSARFEKLDAAPKASKTTAAAYACPMNCEGSASTKPGSCPKCGMDLVKKS
;
A
#
# COMPACT_ATOMS: atom_id res chain seq x y z
N MET A 1 28.34 79.91 12.08
CA MET A 1 28.07 78.97 13.17
C MET A 1 26.59 78.57 13.05
N LYS A 2 26.29 77.36 12.50
CA LYS A 2 24.92 76.81 12.42
C LYS A 2 24.95 75.41 13.01
N LEU A 3 24.28 75.24 14.14
CA LEU A 3 24.10 74.02 14.87
C LEU A 3 22.98 73.22 14.20
N LEU A 4 23.22 71.97 13.76
CA LEU A 4 22.23 70.99 13.35
C LEU A 4 21.80 70.16 14.57
N PRO A 5 20.50 69.89 14.74
CA PRO A 5 20.04 68.94 15.74
C PRO A 5 20.05 67.53 15.19
N ILE A 6 20.60 66.60 16.02
CA ILE A 6 20.63 65.16 15.75
C ILE A 6 19.28 64.59 16.12
N LEU A 7 18.56 63.99 15.10
CA LEU A 7 17.33 63.24 15.33
C LEU A 7 17.71 61.81 15.64
N ALA A 8 17.45 61.35 16.86
CA ALA A 8 17.57 59.97 17.27
C ALA A 8 16.33 59.17 16.84
N ALA A 9 16.45 58.31 15.86
CA ALA A 9 15.39 57.34 15.47
C ALA A 9 15.49 56.11 16.36
N ALA A 10 14.50 55.90 17.22
CA ALA A 10 14.35 54.66 18.00
C ALA A 10 13.78 53.56 17.11
N LEU A 11 14.57 52.51 16.83
CA LEU A 11 14.18 51.31 16.09
C LEU A 11 13.53 50.31 17.06
N VAL A 12 12.22 50.17 17.01
CA VAL A 12 11.46 49.17 17.78
C VAL A 12 11.58 47.84 17.03
N LEU A 13 12.35 46.87 17.56
CA LEU A 13 12.38 45.50 17.08
C LEU A 13 11.14 44.78 17.59
N ALA A 14 10.19 44.51 16.69
CA ALA A 14 9.08 43.58 16.92
C ALA A 14 9.59 42.16 16.66
N ALA A 15 9.74 41.33 17.71
CA ALA A 15 10.03 39.92 17.59
C ALA A 15 8.76 39.15 17.21
N PRO A 16 8.79 38.24 16.21
CA PRO A 16 7.67 37.37 15.93
C PRO A 16 7.56 36.27 17.00
N VAL A 17 6.42 36.24 17.69
CA VAL A 17 6.06 35.13 18.59
C VAL A 17 5.67 33.93 17.77
N SER A 18 6.54 32.93 17.65
CA SER A 18 6.22 31.62 17.04
C SER A 18 5.34 30.85 18.00
N LEU A 19 4.03 30.73 17.67
CA LEU A 19 3.13 29.80 18.34
C LEU A 19 3.53 28.38 17.92
N LEU A 20 4.22 27.65 18.78
CA LEU A 20 4.42 26.21 18.69
C LEU A 20 3.11 25.53 19.07
N ALA A 21 2.32 25.13 18.09
CA ALA A 21 1.19 24.25 18.29
C ALA A 21 1.71 22.85 18.67
N GLN A 22 1.72 22.54 19.96
CA GLN A 22 2.01 21.20 20.46
C GLN A 22 0.78 20.32 20.24
N HIS A 23 0.85 19.45 19.24
CA HIS A 23 -0.12 18.37 19.09
C HIS A 23 0.25 17.25 20.07
N SER A 24 -0.49 17.18 21.18
CA SER A 24 -0.42 16.06 22.12
C SER A 24 -0.98 14.79 21.46
N HIS A 25 -0.10 13.89 21.06
CA HIS A 25 -0.50 12.53 20.65
C HIS A 25 -0.67 11.67 21.90
N LYS A 26 -1.93 11.35 22.23
CA LYS A 26 -2.26 10.36 23.24
C LYS A 26 -1.88 8.97 22.69
N PRO A 27 -1.12 8.12 23.40
CA PRO A 27 -0.85 6.76 22.93
C PRO A 27 -2.11 5.93 23.09
N GLY A 28 -2.80 5.71 21.99
CA GLY A 28 -3.91 4.77 21.87
C GLY A 28 -3.43 3.51 21.18
N THR A 29 -3.44 2.40 21.90
CA THR A 29 -3.20 1.04 21.40
C THR A 29 -4.36 0.62 20.50
N ALA A 30 -4.20 0.80 19.19
CA ALA A 30 -4.92 0.07 18.17
C ALA A 30 -3.99 -0.03 16.97
N ALA A 31 -3.78 -1.25 16.48
CA ALA A 31 -3.06 -1.49 15.24
C ALA A 31 -3.84 -0.83 14.10
N HIS A 32 -3.47 0.41 13.76
CA HIS A 32 -4.06 1.09 12.62
C HIS A 32 -3.42 0.52 11.34
N PRO A 33 -4.24 0.09 10.36
CA PRO A 33 -3.73 -0.19 9.03
C PRO A 33 -3.00 1.07 8.53
N HIS A 34 -1.79 0.89 8.01
CA HIS A 34 -0.90 1.97 7.58
C HIS A 34 -1.55 2.79 6.46
N GLN A 35 -2.27 3.85 6.83
CA GLN A 35 -2.76 4.84 5.87
C GLN A 35 -1.57 5.67 5.37
N ALA A 36 -1.45 5.81 4.05
CA ALA A 36 -0.56 6.80 3.47
C ALA A 36 -1.09 8.21 3.79
N ALA A 37 -0.18 9.17 3.94
CA ALA A 37 -0.56 10.57 4.17
C ALA A 37 -1.47 11.04 3.00
N GLY A 38 -2.71 11.46 3.33
CA GLY A 38 -3.71 11.90 2.37
C GLY A 38 -4.85 10.91 2.10
N GLU A 39 -4.83 9.70 2.65
CA GLU A 39 -5.95 8.76 2.57
C GLU A 39 -6.90 8.93 3.77
N THR A 40 -8.18 9.14 3.48
CA THR A 40 -9.21 9.44 4.49
C THR A 40 -10.04 8.23 4.93
N HIS A 41 -9.83 7.06 4.31
CA HIS A 41 -10.59 5.83 4.59
C HIS A 41 -9.70 4.59 4.59
N ALA A 42 -10.10 3.59 5.38
CA ALA A 42 -9.43 2.29 5.40
C ALA A 42 -9.85 1.49 4.16
N HIS A 43 -8.87 1.00 3.40
CA HIS A 43 -9.11 0.15 2.24
C HIS A 43 -9.23 -1.32 2.66
N LYS A 44 -10.18 -2.03 2.05
CA LYS A 44 -10.14 -3.48 2.04
C LYS A 44 -8.97 -3.93 1.17
N SER A 45 -8.31 -4.99 1.58
CA SER A 45 -7.23 -5.61 0.82
C SER A 45 -7.70 -6.99 0.35
N PRO A 46 -8.34 -7.09 -0.82
CA PRO A 46 -8.93 -8.34 -1.29
C PRO A 46 -7.94 -9.51 -1.36
N HIS A 47 -6.65 -9.23 -1.60
CA HIS A 47 -5.59 -10.24 -1.74
C HIS A 47 -4.56 -10.19 -0.61
N GLY A 48 -4.84 -9.43 0.48
CA GLY A 48 -3.94 -9.32 1.64
C GLY A 48 -2.69 -8.48 1.38
N GLY A 49 -2.73 -7.62 0.37
CA GLY A 49 -1.66 -6.68 0.03
C GLY A 49 -1.80 -5.31 0.70
N ILE A 50 -1.14 -4.34 0.13
CA ILE A 50 -1.24 -2.93 0.52
C ILE A 50 -2.02 -2.21 -0.56
N VAL A 51 -3.12 -1.54 -0.20
CA VAL A 51 -3.95 -0.77 -1.14
C VAL A 51 -3.58 0.71 -1.07
N ARG A 52 -3.58 1.38 -2.23
CA ARG A 52 -3.36 2.83 -2.37
C ARG A 52 -4.33 3.40 -3.38
N THR A 53 -4.83 4.58 -3.10
CA THR A 53 -5.67 5.35 -4.02
C THR A 53 -4.83 5.92 -5.16
N ALA A 54 -5.33 5.78 -6.39
CA ALA A 54 -4.74 6.30 -7.62
C ALA A 54 -5.83 6.96 -8.48
N GLY A 55 -6.17 8.21 -8.18
CA GLY A 55 -7.29 8.94 -8.77
C GLY A 55 -8.63 8.30 -8.38
N LYS A 56 -9.40 7.87 -9.37
CA LYS A 56 -10.69 7.17 -9.15
C LYS A 56 -10.55 5.65 -9.02
N TYR A 57 -9.34 5.14 -9.01
CA TYR A 57 -9.00 3.72 -8.88
C TYR A 57 -8.23 3.48 -7.60
N HIS A 58 -8.11 2.21 -7.23
CA HIS A 58 -7.19 1.75 -6.23
C HIS A 58 -6.19 0.77 -6.84
N VAL A 59 -5.01 0.71 -6.29
CA VAL A 59 -3.98 -0.25 -6.67
C VAL A 59 -3.60 -1.04 -5.43
N GLU A 60 -3.72 -2.36 -5.49
CA GLU A 60 -3.24 -3.25 -4.45
C GLU A 60 -1.93 -3.89 -4.89
N LEU A 61 -0.92 -3.84 -4.03
CA LEU A 61 0.37 -4.48 -4.24
C LEU A 61 0.56 -5.58 -3.21
N VAL A 62 0.80 -6.80 -3.72
CA VAL A 62 1.04 -7.99 -2.91
C VAL A 62 2.48 -8.45 -3.10
N PRO A 63 3.38 -8.24 -2.13
CA PRO A 63 4.75 -8.72 -2.20
C PRO A 63 4.79 -10.24 -2.08
N GLN A 64 5.53 -10.90 -2.99
CA GLN A 64 5.80 -12.33 -2.95
C GLN A 64 7.31 -12.61 -3.10
N ALA A 65 7.72 -13.85 -2.88
CA ALA A 65 9.09 -14.25 -3.11
C ALA A 65 9.46 -14.13 -4.60
N GLY A 66 10.40 -13.23 -4.94
CA GLY A 66 10.89 -13.03 -6.29
C GLY A 66 9.96 -12.26 -7.23
N GLN A 67 8.80 -11.80 -6.78
CA GLN A 67 7.87 -11.00 -7.59
C GLN A 67 6.96 -10.12 -6.74
N VAL A 68 6.30 -9.16 -7.36
CA VAL A 68 5.15 -8.45 -6.79
C VAL A 68 3.95 -8.65 -7.70
N LEU A 69 2.79 -8.88 -7.10
CA LEU A 69 1.52 -8.86 -7.82
C LEU A 69 0.90 -7.48 -7.65
N VAL A 70 0.30 -6.98 -8.72
CA VAL A 70 -0.36 -5.65 -8.72
C VAL A 70 -1.76 -5.82 -9.29
N TYR A 71 -2.75 -5.52 -8.45
CA TYR A 71 -4.16 -5.53 -8.85
C TYR A 71 -4.64 -4.11 -9.05
N LEU A 72 -5.39 -3.89 -10.12
CA LEU A 72 -6.14 -2.66 -10.33
C LEU A 72 -7.55 -2.87 -9.79
N LEU A 73 -8.02 -1.95 -8.97
CA LEU A 73 -9.33 -2.01 -8.35
C LEU A 73 -10.16 -0.79 -8.75
N ASP A 74 -11.47 -0.94 -8.82
CA ASP A 74 -12.41 0.17 -8.99
C ASP A 74 -12.62 0.96 -7.69
N ALA A 75 -13.51 1.96 -7.71
CA ALA A 75 -13.84 2.76 -6.54
C ALA A 75 -14.49 1.97 -5.39
N ASN A 76 -15.05 0.79 -5.67
CA ASN A 76 -15.65 -0.12 -4.70
C ASN A 76 -14.68 -1.25 -4.29
N GLU A 77 -13.42 -1.14 -4.70
CA GLU A 77 -12.37 -2.14 -4.43
C GLU A 77 -12.61 -3.51 -5.10
N ASN A 78 -13.42 -3.57 -6.15
CA ASN A 78 -13.53 -4.75 -6.99
C ASN A 78 -12.37 -4.82 -7.98
N VAL A 79 -11.87 -6.03 -8.22
CA VAL A 79 -10.76 -6.27 -9.14
C VAL A 79 -11.18 -5.95 -10.57
N LEU A 80 -10.38 -5.12 -11.23
CA LEU A 80 -10.49 -4.85 -12.66
C LEU A 80 -9.43 -5.65 -13.41
N PRO A 81 -9.82 -6.48 -14.41
CA PRO A 81 -8.84 -7.22 -15.17
C PRO A 81 -7.90 -6.28 -15.94
N PRO A 82 -6.63 -6.66 -16.13
CA PRO A 82 -5.61 -5.81 -16.74
C PRO A 82 -5.78 -5.59 -18.25
N ASN A 83 -6.97 -5.87 -18.78
CA ASN A 83 -7.30 -5.73 -20.20
C ASN A 83 -7.02 -4.30 -20.70
N ARG A 84 -6.18 -4.18 -21.73
CA ARG A 84 -5.75 -2.92 -22.33
C ARG A 84 -5.04 -1.96 -21.36
N ALA A 85 -4.62 -2.45 -20.21
CA ALA A 85 -3.78 -1.69 -19.30
C ALA A 85 -2.32 -2.10 -19.46
N THR A 86 -1.42 -1.14 -19.31
CA THR A 86 0.03 -1.34 -19.35
C THR A 86 0.66 -0.60 -18.19
N GLY A 87 1.85 -1.01 -17.79
CA GLY A 87 2.52 -0.31 -16.71
C GLY A 87 3.94 -0.77 -16.44
N THR A 88 4.53 -0.07 -15.49
CA THR A 88 5.85 -0.36 -14.95
C THR A 88 5.83 -0.23 -13.42
N ALA A 89 6.74 -0.92 -12.76
CA ALA A 89 7.02 -0.73 -11.36
C ALA A 89 8.48 -0.31 -11.19
N MET A 90 8.69 0.82 -10.52
CA MET A 90 10.01 1.22 -10.05
C MET A 90 10.19 0.66 -8.64
N LEU A 91 11.17 -0.21 -8.48
CA LEU A 91 11.46 -0.95 -7.26
C LEU A 91 12.73 -0.40 -6.61
N LEU A 92 12.63 0.07 -5.38
CA LEU A 92 13.76 0.51 -4.56
C LEU A 92 14.04 -0.55 -3.50
N SER A 93 15.25 -1.08 -3.49
CA SER A 93 15.73 -2.04 -2.50
C SER A 93 16.17 -1.37 -1.19
N THR A 94 16.28 -2.16 -0.14
CA THR A 94 16.91 -1.74 1.14
C THR A 94 18.37 -1.35 0.98
N ALA A 95 19.06 -1.89 -0.03
CA ALA A 95 20.44 -1.53 -0.40
C ALA A 95 20.52 -0.21 -1.21
N GLY A 96 19.41 0.51 -1.41
CA GLY A 96 19.37 1.77 -2.15
C GLY A 96 19.38 1.62 -3.69
N LYS A 97 19.38 0.41 -4.23
CA LYS A 97 19.35 0.18 -5.68
C LYS A 97 17.94 0.34 -6.22
N THR A 98 17.78 1.13 -7.29
CA THR A 98 16.53 1.31 -8.02
C THR A 98 16.53 0.47 -9.30
N THR A 99 15.43 -0.22 -9.59
CA THR A 99 15.24 -1.00 -10.81
C THR A 99 13.81 -0.77 -11.32
N THR A 100 13.67 -0.47 -12.60
CA THR A 100 12.36 -0.37 -13.25
C THR A 100 12.08 -1.67 -13.99
N VAL A 101 10.92 -2.26 -13.71
CA VAL A 101 10.46 -3.50 -14.32
C VAL A 101 9.12 -3.28 -15.00
N LYS A 102 8.90 -4.00 -16.10
CA LYS A 102 7.61 -3.98 -16.79
C LYS A 102 6.59 -4.81 -16.01
N LEU A 103 5.36 -4.35 -15.95
CA LEU A 103 4.24 -5.11 -15.44
C LEU A 103 3.67 -5.99 -16.54
N THR A 104 3.67 -7.30 -16.32
CA THR A 104 3.14 -8.29 -17.26
C THR A 104 1.73 -8.69 -16.84
N PRO A 105 0.71 -8.49 -17.69
CA PRO A 105 -0.65 -8.94 -17.40
C PRO A 105 -0.71 -10.46 -17.25
N THR A 106 -1.37 -10.94 -16.20
CA THR A 106 -1.51 -12.36 -15.89
C THR A 106 -2.87 -12.58 -15.21
N GLY A 107 -3.83 -13.16 -15.91
CA GLY A 107 -5.18 -13.34 -15.38
C GLY A 107 -5.84 -12.01 -15.01
N ASP A 108 -6.13 -11.82 -13.75
CA ASP A 108 -6.79 -10.64 -13.18
C ASP A 108 -5.84 -9.59 -12.58
N HIS A 109 -4.52 -9.80 -12.67
CA HIS A 109 -3.50 -8.94 -12.10
C HIS A 109 -2.30 -8.76 -13.03
N PHE A 110 -1.35 -7.93 -12.59
CA PHE A 110 -0.03 -7.82 -13.20
C PHE A 110 1.02 -8.48 -12.33
N VAL A 111 2.05 -9.01 -12.96
CA VAL A 111 3.24 -9.54 -12.30
C VAL A 111 4.45 -8.67 -12.65
N ALA A 112 5.25 -8.32 -11.65
CA ALA A 112 6.57 -7.74 -11.81
C ALA A 112 7.62 -8.62 -11.14
N THR A 113 8.61 -9.07 -11.88
CA THR A 113 9.72 -9.87 -11.34
C THR A 113 10.65 -8.98 -10.53
N VAL A 114 10.93 -9.40 -9.30
CA VAL A 114 11.92 -8.75 -8.42
C VAL A 114 13.27 -9.40 -8.66
N PRO A 115 14.36 -8.65 -8.90
CA PRO A 115 15.68 -9.24 -9.07
C PRO A 115 16.07 -10.12 -7.87
N ALA A 116 16.73 -11.25 -8.14
CA ALA A 116 17.15 -12.19 -7.11
C ALA A 116 17.98 -11.51 -6.01
N GLY A 117 17.78 -11.91 -4.76
CA GLY A 117 18.48 -11.34 -3.60
C GLY A 117 18.07 -9.91 -3.22
N THR A 118 17.01 -9.36 -3.85
CA THR A 118 16.51 -8.02 -3.55
C THR A 118 15.46 -8.03 -2.46
N THR A 119 15.70 -7.29 -1.38
CA THR A 119 14.66 -6.95 -0.39
C THR A 119 14.08 -5.59 -0.77
N LEU A 120 12.80 -5.55 -1.07
CA LEU A 120 12.12 -4.30 -1.47
C LEU A 120 11.81 -3.44 -0.25
N ARG A 121 12.10 -2.15 -0.35
CA ARG A 121 11.72 -1.11 0.61
C ARG A 121 10.55 -0.27 0.10
N THR A 122 10.59 0.10 -1.18
CA THR A 122 9.58 0.95 -1.81
C THR A 122 9.29 0.46 -3.21
N ALA A 123 8.04 0.55 -3.64
CA ALA A 123 7.66 0.38 -5.04
C ALA A 123 6.79 1.57 -5.49
N ILE A 124 7.01 2.06 -6.70
CA ILE A 124 6.14 3.03 -7.37
C ILE A 124 5.58 2.32 -8.60
N VAL A 125 4.28 2.11 -8.58
CA VAL A 125 3.54 1.48 -9.68
C VAL A 125 2.95 2.58 -10.54
N SER A 126 3.24 2.54 -11.83
CA SER A 126 2.68 3.44 -12.85
C SER A 126 1.90 2.62 -13.87
N LEU A 127 0.60 2.90 -13.99
CA LEU A 127 -0.32 2.20 -14.89
C LEU A 127 -0.95 3.17 -15.88
N LYS A 128 -1.17 2.70 -17.09
CA LYS A 128 -2.06 3.32 -18.09
C LYS A 128 -3.26 2.40 -18.26
N ALA A 129 -4.45 2.86 -17.85
CA ALA A 129 -5.68 2.07 -17.95
C ALA A 129 -6.83 2.99 -18.36
N ASN A 130 -7.63 2.56 -19.34
CA ASN A 130 -8.80 3.30 -19.83
C ASN A 130 -8.52 4.78 -20.14
N GLY A 131 -7.37 5.07 -20.78
CA GLY A 131 -6.94 6.43 -21.11
C GLY A 131 -6.43 7.28 -19.93
N SER A 132 -6.46 6.75 -18.72
CA SER A 132 -5.96 7.42 -17.52
C SER A 132 -4.56 6.94 -17.16
N SER A 133 -3.70 7.87 -16.72
CA SER A 133 -2.41 7.54 -16.10
C SER A 133 -2.59 7.52 -14.59
N LEU A 134 -2.21 6.41 -13.97
CA LEU A 134 -2.34 6.15 -12.54
C LEU A 134 -0.95 5.97 -11.95
N SER A 135 -0.74 6.47 -10.74
CA SER A 135 0.50 6.22 -9.99
C SER A 135 0.17 5.94 -8.53
N ALA A 136 0.79 4.90 -7.99
CA ALA A 136 0.65 4.53 -6.59
C ALA A 136 2.02 4.24 -5.98
N ARG A 137 2.30 4.78 -4.79
CA ARG A 137 3.54 4.59 -4.06
C ARG A 137 3.32 3.70 -2.85
N PHE A 138 4.13 2.67 -2.73
CA PHE A 138 4.12 1.69 -1.65
C PHE A 138 5.43 1.75 -0.89
N GLU A 139 5.38 2.04 0.39
CA GLU A 139 6.53 2.18 1.28
C GLU A 139 6.55 1.08 2.33
N LYS A 140 7.71 0.91 2.99
CA LYS A 140 7.90 -0.05 4.08
C LYS A 140 7.58 -1.50 3.68
N LEU A 141 7.86 -1.87 2.42
CA LEU A 141 7.63 -3.23 1.91
C LEU A 141 8.51 -4.29 2.59
N ASP A 142 9.63 -3.88 3.15
CA ASP A 142 10.52 -4.68 3.97
C ASP A 142 9.93 -5.02 5.35
N ALA A 143 9.05 -4.15 5.87
CA ALA A 143 8.33 -4.34 7.13
C ALA A 143 6.93 -4.94 6.93
N ALA A 144 6.40 -4.98 5.69
CA ALA A 144 5.12 -5.60 5.40
C ALA A 144 5.19 -7.11 5.72
N PRO A 145 4.16 -7.70 6.35
CA PRO A 145 4.08 -9.14 6.46
C PRO A 145 4.19 -9.71 5.05
N LYS A 146 5.22 -10.53 4.80
CA LYS A 146 5.33 -11.25 3.53
C LYS A 146 4.04 -12.01 3.38
N ALA A 147 3.25 -11.70 2.34
CA ALA A 147 2.05 -12.45 2.04
C ALA A 147 2.45 -13.92 2.03
N SER A 148 1.94 -14.66 2.99
CA SER A 148 2.15 -16.11 3.04
C SER A 148 1.83 -16.60 1.64
N LYS A 149 2.70 -17.46 1.09
CA LYS A 149 2.28 -18.30 -0.05
C LYS A 149 0.88 -18.75 0.30
N THR A 150 -0.12 -18.27 -0.41
CA THR A 150 -1.44 -18.87 -0.36
C THR A 150 -1.25 -20.25 -0.96
N THR A 151 -0.83 -21.18 -0.12
CA THR A 151 -1.05 -22.59 -0.42
C THR A 151 -2.55 -22.65 -0.60
N ALA A 152 -3.00 -22.86 -1.84
CA ALA A 152 -4.41 -22.94 -2.14
C ALA A 152 -5.05 -23.77 -1.05
N ALA A 153 -6.09 -23.24 -0.37
CA ALA A 153 -6.69 -23.93 0.73
C ALA A 153 -7.13 -25.30 0.25
N ALA A 154 -6.43 -26.34 0.72
CA ALA A 154 -6.66 -27.72 0.27
C ALA A 154 -7.97 -28.28 0.84
N TYR A 155 -8.52 -27.63 1.87
CA TYR A 155 -9.73 -28.05 2.58
C TYR A 155 -10.68 -26.87 2.74
N ALA A 156 -11.99 -27.13 2.64
CA ALA A 156 -13.04 -26.14 2.86
C ALA A 156 -14.25 -26.80 3.53
N CYS A 157 -15.06 -25.99 4.21
CA CYS A 157 -16.33 -26.46 4.76
C CYS A 157 -17.29 -26.79 3.61
N PRO A 158 -17.99 -27.95 3.63
CA PRO A 158 -18.98 -28.31 2.62
C PRO A 158 -20.18 -27.34 2.60
N MET A 159 -20.42 -26.62 3.71
CA MET A 159 -21.44 -25.58 3.82
C MET A 159 -20.94 -24.19 3.39
N ASN A 160 -19.76 -24.07 2.80
CA ASN A 160 -19.18 -22.81 2.34
C ASN A 160 -19.15 -21.70 3.42
N CYS A 161 -18.95 -22.04 4.68
CA CYS A 161 -18.83 -21.05 5.74
C CYS A 161 -17.65 -20.11 5.48
N GLU A 162 -17.89 -18.81 5.54
CA GLU A 162 -16.87 -17.80 5.36
C GLU A 162 -15.72 -17.98 6.39
N GLY A 163 -14.47 -17.97 5.91
CA GLY A 163 -13.29 -18.18 6.75
C GLY A 163 -13.01 -19.63 7.13
N SER A 164 -13.70 -20.61 6.52
CA SER A 164 -13.48 -22.06 6.78
C SER A 164 -12.37 -22.67 5.93
N ALA A 165 -11.77 -21.92 5.00
CA ALA A 165 -10.69 -22.40 4.15
C ALA A 165 -9.41 -22.72 4.95
N SER A 166 -8.83 -23.91 4.80
CA SER A 166 -7.67 -24.39 5.56
C SER A 166 -6.69 -25.14 4.65
N THR A 167 -5.43 -25.10 5.01
CA THR A 167 -4.38 -25.92 4.37
C THR A 167 -4.23 -27.31 5.01
N LYS A 168 -4.93 -27.55 6.13
CA LYS A 168 -4.89 -28.80 6.91
C LYS A 168 -6.32 -29.33 7.08
N PRO A 169 -6.48 -30.67 7.21
CA PRO A 169 -7.75 -31.24 7.63
C PRO A 169 -8.12 -30.78 9.05
N GLY A 170 -9.39 -30.72 9.36
CA GLY A 170 -9.90 -30.27 10.66
C GLY A 170 -11.37 -29.94 10.58
N SER A 171 -11.93 -29.38 11.65
CA SER A 171 -13.33 -28.98 11.71
C SER A 171 -13.54 -27.49 11.42
N CYS A 172 -14.66 -27.16 10.81
CA CYS A 172 -15.02 -25.78 10.49
C CYS A 172 -15.26 -24.99 11.80
N PRO A 173 -14.60 -23.84 11.99
CA PRO A 173 -14.77 -23.05 13.21
C PRO A 173 -16.14 -22.39 13.35
N LYS A 174 -16.95 -22.39 12.29
CA LYS A 174 -18.29 -21.78 12.28
C LYS A 174 -19.41 -22.79 12.54
N CYS A 175 -19.32 -24.00 11.99
CA CYS A 175 -20.41 -24.98 12.08
C CYS A 175 -19.97 -26.35 12.64
N GLY A 176 -18.68 -26.53 12.98
CA GLY A 176 -18.15 -27.76 13.57
C GLY A 176 -18.01 -28.94 12.61
N MET A 177 -18.44 -28.84 11.35
CA MET A 177 -18.34 -29.94 10.38
C MET A 177 -16.90 -30.10 9.87
N ASP A 178 -16.52 -31.33 9.56
CA ASP A 178 -15.19 -31.62 9.01
C ASP A 178 -14.98 -30.95 7.67
N LEU A 179 -13.78 -30.41 7.49
CA LEU A 179 -13.37 -29.77 6.24
C LEU A 179 -13.06 -30.84 5.20
N VAL A 180 -13.63 -30.69 4.03
CA VAL A 180 -13.39 -31.59 2.88
C VAL A 180 -12.29 -31.06 1.99
N LYS A 181 -11.51 -31.99 1.39
CA LYS A 181 -10.46 -31.64 0.45
C LYS A 181 -11.07 -31.06 -0.84
N LYS A 182 -10.60 -29.89 -1.24
CA LYS A 182 -10.94 -29.36 -2.58
C LYS A 182 -10.23 -30.17 -3.65
N SER A 183 -10.99 -30.74 -4.54
CA SER A 183 -10.51 -31.39 -5.77
C SER A 183 -10.25 -30.36 -6.86
#